data_3dd9646ce529a4172c4f345844ec7353
#
_entry.id   3dd9646ce529a4172c4f345844ec7353
#
_cell.length_a   1.000
_cell.length_b   1.000
_cell.length_c   1.000
_cell.angle_alpha   90.00
_cell.angle_beta   90.00
_cell.angle_gamma   90.00
#
_symmetry.space_group_name_H-M   'P 1'
#
loop_
_entity.id
_entity.type
_entity.pdbx_description
1 polymer ?
#
loop_
_entity_poly.entity_id
_entity_poly.type
_entity_poly.pdbx_seq_one_letter_code
_entity_poly.pdbx_strand_id
1 'polypeptide(L)'
;MYKSLIILAILAFVSCKEQSKNSISPAENGEKRMPVEANNGNGAGAPSLEEDGKNIASAHHKSEFLEHPAIAFDLDLNFNGKDRFDARITMLTNSAKIHMDKPDGSSLVFTGENAYLSPKTAINEDARFNMFSWPYFFSLPYKLNDQGTNLRAMGKIQLDGEEREAYKLTFASGTGDTPDDWYIIYLNKNHTIHAAAYIVTFGGKEQTTAEENPHCIVYSDYKEVQGVPIATTWKFYNWSEAEGLNGEPIGEGTLTNINFTDPSPNLFTEPGSATLIE
;
A
#
# COMPACT_ATOMS: atom_id res chain seq x y z
N MET A 1 -39.08 68.40 0.81
CA MET A 1 -39.66 68.85 2.11
C MET A 1 -39.19 67.87 3.19
N TYR A 2 -38.30 68.39 4.02
CA TYR A 2 -38.21 68.31 5.48
C TYR A 2 -38.11 66.93 6.12
N LYS A 3 -36.89 66.63 6.65
CA LYS A 3 -36.49 66.58 8.09
C LYS A 3 -36.95 65.26 8.76
N SER A 4 -36.19 64.56 9.51
CA SER A 4 -35.25 64.96 10.58
C SER A 4 -34.36 63.79 10.99
N LEU A 5 -33.10 64.08 11.31
CA LEU A 5 -32.18 63.38 12.15
C LEU A 5 -32.76 63.03 13.51
N ILE A 6 -32.48 61.81 14.03
CA ILE A 6 -32.32 61.63 15.47
C ILE A 6 -31.10 60.66 15.65
N ILE A 7 -30.06 61.24 16.19
CA ILE A 7 -28.89 60.60 16.77
C ILE A 7 -29.28 60.17 18.20
N LEU A 8 -29.08 58.89 18.51
CA LEU A 8 -28.98 58.52 19.93
C LEU A 8 -27.77 57.63 20.13
N ALA A 9 -26.78 58.26 20.70
CA ALA A 9 -25.58 57.61 21.24
C ALA A 9 -25.91 56.99 22.60
N ILE A 10 -25.59 55.74 22.79
CA ILE A 10 -25.49 55.14 24.12
C ILE A 10 -24.14 54.49 24.27
N LEU A 11 -23.51 54.90 25.33
CA LEU A 11 -22.15 54.63 25.75
C LEU A 11 -21.88 53.16 26.11
N ALA A 12 -20.65 52.84 25.86
CA ALA A 12 -19.75 51.83 26.34
C ALA A 12 -20.05 51.12 27.67
N PHE A 13 -19.86 49.81 27.66
CA PHE A 13 -19.10 49.15 28.74
C PHE A 13 -18.05 48.23 28.12
N VAL A 14 -16.84 48.68 28.23
CA VAL A 14 -15.61 47.90 28.03
C VAL A 14 -15.54 46.93 29.19
N SER A 15 -15.71 45.66 28.95
CA SER A 15 -15.27 44.59 29.82
C SER A 15 -14.12 43.85 29.09
N CYS A 16 -12.90 44.26 29.39
CA CYS A 16 -11.72 43.45 29.05
C CYS A 16 -11.81 42.13 29.78
N LYS A 17 -12.09 41.10 29.03
CA LYS A 17 -11.70 39.74 29.41
C LYS A 17 -10.59 39.35 28.47
N GLU A 18 -9.39 39.34 28.99
CA GLU A 18 -8.25 38.74 28.32
C GLU A 18 -8.56 37.31 27.97
N GLN A 19 -8.92 37.09 26.72
CA GLN A 19 -8.85 35.78 26.11
C GLN A 19 -7.42 35.63 25.57
N SER A 20 -6.63 34.88 26.30
CA SER A 20 -5.40 34.29 25.82
C SER A 20 -5.63 33.80 24.39
N LYS A 21 -5.07 34.53 23.43
CA LYS A 21 -4.87 34.04 22.09
C LYS A 21 -3.79 32.96 22.17
N ASN A 22 -4.20 31.73 22.40
CA ASN A 22 -3.48 30.60 21.85
C ASN A 22 -3.65 30.70 20.34
N SER A 23 -2.76 31.41 19.68
CA SER A 23 -2.44 31.19 18.30
C SER A 23 -1.84 29.79 18.24
N ILE A 24 -2.70 28.82 17.96
CA ILE A 24 -2.25 27.55 17.41
C ILE A 24 -1.74 27.92 16.02
N SER A 25 -0.46 28.17 15.93
CA SER A 25 0.30 28.00 14.71
C SER A 25 -0.06 26.64 14.16
N PRO A 26 -0.40 26.49 12.87
CA PRO A 26 -0.44 25.15 12.29
C PRO A 26 0.94 24.56 12.58
N ALA A 27 0.97 23.54 13.40
CA ALA A 27 2.16 22.75 13.55
C ALA A 27 2.47 22.22 12.15
N GLU A 28 3.58 22.66 11.58
CA GLU A 28 4.34 21.90 10.61
C GLU A 28 4.81 20.62 11.29
N ASN A 29 3.88 19.75 11.59
CA ASN A 29 4.12 18.36 11.73
C ASN A 29 3.87 17.76 10.34
N GLY A 30 4.81 17.96 9.46
CA GLY A 30 5.13 17.00 8.44
C GLY A 30 5.60 15.74 9.15
N GLU A 31 4.67 15.03 9.81
CA GLU A 31 4.88 13.62 10.09
C GLU A 31 5.07 12.97 8.73
N LYS A 32 6.34 12.73 8.41
CA LYS A 32 6.76 11.94 7.27
C LYS A 32 6.02 10.62 7.39
N ARG A 33 4.93 10.47 6.63
CA ARG A 33 4.22 9.20 6.56
C ARG A 33 5.23 8.20 6.03
N MET A 34 5.56 7.25 6.87
CA MET A 34 6.44 6.17 6.45
C MET A 34 5.66 5.30 5.47
N PRO A 35 6.24 4.90 4.33
CA PRO A 35 5.63 3.90 3.46
C PRO A 35 5.24 2.68 4.28
N VAL A 36 4.32 1.85 3.79
CA VAL A 36 4.01 0.55 4.43
C VAL A 36 5.30 -0.24 4.49
N GLU A 37 6.07 0.01 5.54
CA GLU A 37 7.41 -0.51 5.64
C GLU A 37 7.42 -1.88 6.23
N ALA A 38 8.28 -2.58 5.63
CA ALA A 38 8.97 -3.68 6.18
C ALA A 38 9.43 -3.42 7.61
N ASN A 39 8.60 -3.73 8.51
CA ASN A 39 9.08 -4.18 9.79
C ASN A 39 9.34 -5.69 9.65
N ASN A 40 10.56 -6.10 9.86
CA ASN A 40 10.96 -7.51 9.90
C ASN A 40 10.34 -8.30 11.09
N GLY A 41 9.20 -7.84 11.61
CA GLY A 41 8.45 -8.51 12.66
C GLY A 41 9.10 -8.47 14.06
N ASN A 42 10.25 -7.80 14.23
CA ASN A 42 10.97 -7.73 15.50
C ASN A 42 10.68 -6.45 16.31
N GLY A 43 9.66 -5.68 15.95
CA GLY A 43 9.24 -4.50 16.71
C GLY A 43 8.60 -4.90 18.04
N ALA A 44 9.05 -4.31 19.14
CA ALA A 44 8.40 -4.46 20.44
C ALA A 44 6.94 -4.00 20.32
N GLY A 45 5.98 -4.91 20.50
CA GLY A 45 4.55 -4.61 20.46
C GLY A 45 3.85 -4.95 19.13
N ALA A 46 4.50 -5.61 18.17
CA ALA A 46 3.80 -6.19 17.04
C ALA A 46 2.73 -7.18 17.53
N PRO A 47 1.46 -7.09 17.05
CA PRO A 47 0.45 -8.08 17.41
C PRO A 47 0.95 -9.47 17.00
N SER A 48 0.82 -10.45 17.87
CA SER A 48 1.05 -11.84 17.48
C SER A 48 0.00 -12.22 16.44
N LEU A 49 0.42 -12.85 15.35
CA LEU A 49 -0.53 -13.47 14.44
C LEU A 49 -1.41 -14.46 15.22
N GLU A 50 -2.70 -14.46 14.92
CA GLU A 50 -3.58 -15.55 15.28
C GLU A 50 -3.04 -16.86 14.65
N GLU A 51 -3.48 -18.01 15.12
CA GLU A 51 -2.99 -19.31 14.62
C GLU A 51 -3.15 -19.43 13.11
N ASP A 52 -4.28 -18.95 12.57
CA ASP A 52 -4.58 -18.97 11.15
C ASP A 52 -3.65 -18.04 10.34
N GLY A 53 -3.26 -16.90 10.88
CA GLY A 53 -2.28 -16.03 10.27
C GLY A 53 -0.88 -16.65 10.21
N LYS A 54 -0.51 -17.49 11.20
CA LYS A 54 0.71 -18.30 11.15
C LYS A 54 0.66 -19.32 10.02
N ASN A 55 -0.50 -19.93 9.78
CA ASN A 55 -0.70 -20.86 8.67
C ASN A 55 -0.48 -20.19 7.32
N ILE A 56 -0.95 -18.94 7.13
CA ILE A 56 -0.69 -18.15 5.92
C ILE A 56 0.81 -17.92 5.75
N ALA A 57 1.48 -17.43 6.78
CA ALA A 57 2.94 -17.19 6.76
C ALA A 57 3.73 -18.46 6.44
N SER A 58 3.33 -19.60 7.02
CA SER A 58 3.93 -20.91 6.74
C SER A 58 3.67 -21.37 5.32
N ALA A 59 2.44 -21.23 4.81
CA ALA A 59 2.08 -21.62 3.44
C ALA A 59 2.81 -20.82 2.36
N HIS A 60 3.24 -19.60 2.68
CA HIS A 60 4.04 -18.75 1.81
C HIS A 60 5.54 -18.82 2.10
N HIS A 61 5.99 -19.72 2.98
CA HIS A 61 7.38 -19.89 3.36
C HIS A 61 8.03 -18.55 3.74
N LYS A 62 7.33 -17.75 4.61
CA LYS A 62 7.79 -16.40 4.99
C LYS A 62 9.18 -16.39 5.59
N SER A 63 9.54 -17.41 6.39
CA SER A 63 10.88 -17.49 6.99
C SER A 63 11.95 -17.61 5.93
N GLU A 64 11.77 -18.53 5.00
CA GLU A 64 12.67 -18.79 3.87
C GLU A 64 12.76 -17.57 2.95
N PHE A 65 11.62 -16.91 2.67
CA PHE A 65 11.60 -15.66 1.90
C PHE A 65 12.48 -14.58 2.55
N LEU A 66 12.38 -14.40 3.86
CA LEU A 66 13.12 -13.37 4.60
C LEU A 66 14.60 -13.72 4.85
N GLU A 67 15.03 -14.97 4.66
CA GLU A 67 16.44 -15.37 4.70
C GLU A 67 17.24 -14.83 3.51
N HIS A 68 16.58 -14.52 2.38
CA HIS A 68 17.21 -13.91 1.23
C HIS A 68 17.34 -12.39 1.39
N PRO A 69 18.46 -11.76 0.95
CA PRO A 69 18.63 -10.31 1.06
C PRO A 69 17.61 -9.51 0.24
N ALA A 70 17.36 -9.95 -1.00
CA ALA A 70 16.46 -9.25 -1.92
C ALA A 70 15.85 -10.21 -2.93
N ILE A 71 14.76 -9.76 -3.54
CA ILE A 71 14.12 -10.42 -4.69
C ILE A 71 14.04 -9.44 -5.86
N ALA A 72 14.17 -9.97 -7.07
CA ALA A 72 14.00 -9.22 -8.30
C ALA A 72 13.03 -9.95 -9.23
N PHE A 73 12.17 -9.20 -9.91
CA PHE A 73 11.20 -9.71 -10.88
C PHE A 73 10.80 -8.64 -11.87
N ASP A 74 10.40 -9.03 -13.07
CA ASP A 74 9.77 -8.15 -14.02
C ASP A 74 8.27 -8.20 -13.79
N LEU A 75 7.62 -7.03 -13.74
CA LEU A 75 6.18 -6.87 -13.60
C LEU A 75 5.62 -6.11 -14.78
N ASP A 76 4.73 -6.74 -15.52
CA ASP A 76 3.92 -6.14 -16.58
C ASP A 76 2.46 -6.07 -16.13
N LEU A 77 1.85 -4.88 -16.20
CA LEU A 77 0.47 -4.65 -15.84
C LEU A 77 -0.31 -4.00 -16.99
N ASN A 78 -1.43 -4.60 -17.31
CA ASN A 78 -2.37 -4.09 -18.29
C ASN A 78 -3.75 -3.88 -17.65
N PHE A 79 -4.38 -2.73 -17.91
CA PHE A 79 -5.73 -2.45 -17.45
C PHE A 79 -6.59 -1.98 -18.61
N ASN A 80 -7.76 -2.62 -18.79
CA ASN A 80 -8.70 -2.33 -19.86
C ASN A 80 -8.03 -2.34 -21.26
N GLY A 81 -7.10 -3.26 -21.47
CA GLY A 81 -6.38 -3.42 -22.75
C GLY A 81 -5.30 -2.34 -22.99
N LYS A 82 -4.88 -1.60 -21.98
CA LYS A 82 -3.82 -0.59 -22.06
C LYS A 82 -2.70 -0.92 -21.08
N ASP A 83 -1.47 -0.73 -21.53
CA ASP A 83 -0.30 -0.84 -20.68
C ASP A 83 -0.41 0.17 -19.53
N ARG A 84 -0.31 -0.30 -18.31
CA ARG A 84 -0.43 0.51 -17.11
C ARG A 84 0.91 0.68 -16.40
N PHE A 85 1.70 -0.37 -16.36
CA PHE A 85 3.00 -0.37 -15.69
C PHE A 85 3.86 -1.51 -16.21
N ASP A 86 5.12 -1.22 -16.47
CA ASP A 86 6.16 -2.18 -16.82
C ASP A 86 7.45 -1.77 -16.12
N ALA A 87 8.06 -2.67 -15.36
CA ALA A 87 9.33 -2.42 -14.72
C ALA A 87 10.02 -3.71 -14.25
N ARG A 88 11.35 -3.68 -14.22
CA ARG A 88 12.16 -4.57 -13.41
C ARG A 88 12.18 -4.05 -11.98
N ILE A 89 11.61 -4.79 -11.04
CA ILE A 89 11.58 -4.45 -9.62
C ILE A 89 12.65 -5.26 -8.90
N THR A 90 13.52 -4.59 -8.15
CA THR A 90 14.43 -5.19 -7.18
C THR A 90 14.13 -4.60 -5.81
N MET A 91 13.84 -5.44 -4.82
CA MET A 91 13.49 -4.97 -3.49
C MET A 91 14.11 -5.87 -2.42
N LEU A 92 14.47 -5.29 -1.28
CA LEU A 92 14.81 -6.09 -0.12
C LEU A 92 13.58 -6.94 0.29
N THR A 93 13.81 -8.17 0.73
CA THR A 93 12.71 -9.08 1.10
C THR A 93 11.85 -8.54 2.24
N ASN A 94 12.42 -7.70 3.10
CA ASN A 94 11.69 -6.95 4.13
C ASN A 94 11.03 -5.66 3.59
N SER A 95 11.07 -5.38 2.29
CA SER A 95 10.55 -4.20 1.58
C SER A 95 11.13 -2.85 2.04
N ALA A 96 12.19 -2.83 2.86
CA ALA A 96 12.76 -1.58 3.39
C ALA A 96 13.39 -0.68 2.31
N LYS A 97 13.74 -1.25 1.15
CA LYS A 97 14.29 -0.52 0.00
C LYS A 97 13.80 -1.14 -1.29
N ILE A 98 13.54 -0.29 -2.27
CA ILE A 98 12.97 -0.69 -3.56
C ILE A 98 13.69 0.06 -4.68
N HIS A 99 13.98 -0.63 -5.77
CA HIS A 99 14.46 -0.06 -7.02
C HIS A 99 13.63 -0.61 -8.17
N MET A 100 13.18 0.27 -9.06
CA MET A 100 12.42 -0.11 -10.25
C MET A 100 13.07 0.51 -11.47
N ASP A 101 13.49 -0.31 -12.41
CA ASP A 101 13.97 0.11 -13.72
C ASP A 101 12.83 0.01 -14.73
N LYS A 102 12.53 1.10 -15.43
CA LYS A 102 11.49 1.14 -16.46
C LYS A 102 12.08 1.06 -17.86
N PRO A 103 11.33 0.54 -18.86
CA PRO A 103 11.82 0.41 -20.24
C PRO A 103 12.17 1.74 -20.90
N ASP A 104 11.59 2.85 -20.45
CA ASP A 104 11.88 4.20 -20.96
C ASP A 104 13.20 4.77 -20.43
N GLY A 105 13.94 4.01 -19.63
CA GLY A 105 15.21 4.42 -19.01
C GLY A 105 15.03 5.25 -17.74
N SER A 106 13.80 5.51 -17.30
CA SER A 106 13.56 6.08 -15.99
C SER A 106 13.63 5.02 -14.88
N SER A 107 13.88 5.46 -13.65
CA SER A 107 13.86 4.57 -12.48
C SER A 107 13.20 5.22 -11.28
N LEU A 108 12.62 4.39 -10.42
CA LEU A 108 12.09 4.77 -9.13
C LEU A 108 12.96 4.13 -8.05
N VAL A 109 13.39 4.90 -7.06
CA VAL A 109 14.25 4.40 -5.98
C VAL A 109 13.69 4.82 -4.63
N PHE A 110 13.39 3.84 -3.78
CA PHE A 110 13.11 4.07 -2.37
C PHE A 110 14.32 3.64 -1.54
N THR A 111 14.90 4.60 -0.83
CA THR A 111 16.14 4.41 -0.05
C THR A 111 15.91 3.84 1.35
N GLY A 112 14.64 3.67 1.75
CA GLY A 112 14.22 3.39 3.12
C GLY A 112 13.81 4.66 3.88
N GLU A 113 14.06 5.83 3.31
CA GLU A 113 13.69 7.12 3.89
C GLU A 113 12.97 8.01 2.87
N ASN A 114 13.53 8.12 1.68
CA ASN A 114 13.02 8.99 0.62
C ASN A 114 12.81 8.19 -0.66
N ALA A 115 11.81 8.61 -1.44
CA ALA A 115 11.54 8.06 -2.76
C ALA A 115 11.98 9.06 -3.85
N TYR A 116 12.56 8.55 -4.92
CA TYR A 116 13.12 9.35 -6.01
C TYR A 116 12.67 8.85 -7.37
N LEU A 117 12.44 9.79 -8.30
CA LEU A 117 12.26 9.52 -9.74
C LEU A 117 13.51 10.03 -10.47
N SER A 118 14.14 9.18 -11.26
CA SER A 118 15.34 9.48 -12.05
C SER A 118 15.10 9.14 -13.53
N PRO A 119 15.70 9.89 -14.48
CA PRO A 119 16.43 11.15 -14.27
C PRO A 119 15.50 12.28 -13.83
N LYS A 120 16.05 13.40 -13.36
CA LYS A 120 15.29 14.59 -12.92
C LYS A 120 14.30 15.14 -13.97
N THR A 121 14.52 14.82 -15.25
CA THR A 121 13.64 15.20 -16.37
C THR A 121 12.50 14.21 -16.61
N ALA A 122 12.49 13.07 -15.94
CA ALA A 122 11.40 12.10 -16.05
C ALA A 122 10.12 12.66 -15.43
N ILE A 123 8.99 12.31 -16.03
CA ILE A 123 7.64 12.67 -15.55
C ILE A 123 6.88 11.39 -15.29
N ASN A 124 6.40 11.22 -14.08
CA ASN A 124 5.54 10.11 -13.71
C ASN A 124 4.63 10.57 -12.56
N GLU A 125 3.42 10.98 -12.89
CA GLU A 125 2.42 11.48 -11.93
C GLU A 125 2.03 10.41 -10.90
N ASP A 126 2.08 9.14 -11.27
CA ASP A 126 1.79 8.00 -10.42
C ASP A 126 3.03 7.40 -9.74
N ALA A 127 4.16 8.11 -9.73
CA ALA A 127 5.45 7.57 -9.26
C ALA A 127 5.35 7.00 -7.84
N ARG A 128 4.74 7.74 -6.90
CA ARG A 128 4.59 7.31 -5.51
C ARG A 128 3.64 6.12 -5.39
N PHE A 129 2.49 6.17 -6.06
CA PHE A 129 1.55 5.05 -6.11
C PHE A 129 2.23 3.78 -6.64
N ASN A 130 2.92 3.87 -7.77
CA ASN A 130 3.60 2.72 -8.37
C ASN A 130 4.71 2.16 -7.46
N MET A 131 5.46 3.06 -6.79
CA MET A 131 6.56 2.69 -5.88
C MET A 131 6.08 1.82 -4.72
N PHE A 132 4.91 2.09 -4.17
CA PHE A 132 4.47 1.44 -2.95
C PHE A 132 3.35 0.42 -3.16
N SER A 133 2.48 0.59 -4.16
CA SER A 133 1.34 -0.32 -4.36
C SER A 133 1.76 -1.67 -4.94
N TRP A 134 2.53 -1.69 -6.04
CA TRP A 134 2.86 -2.95 -6.69
C TRP A 134 3.77 -3.85 -5.87
N PRO A 135 4.84 -3.34 -5.22
CA PRO A 135 5.62 -4.13 -4.27
C PRO A 135 4.83 -4.59 -3.06
N TYR A 136 3.84 -3.80 -2.60
CA TYR A 136 2.98 -4.21 -1.50
C TYR A 136 2.09 -5.39 -1.89
N PHE A 137 1.42 -5.35 -3.05
CA PHE A 137 0.63 -6.50 -3.55
C PHE A 137 1.49 -7.76 -3.70
N PHE A 138 2.73 -7.62 -4.18
CA PHE A 138 3.68 -8.73 -4.22
C PHE A 138 4.01 -9.26 -2.82
N SER A 139 4.26 -8.37 -1.89
CA SER A 139 4.73 -8.71 -0.53
C SER A 139 3.60 -9.03 0.45
N LEU A 140 2.35 -8.88 0.07
CA LEU A 140 1.19 -9.02 0.96
C LEU A 140 1.25 -10.28 1.84
N PRO A 141 1.61 -11.48 1.33
CA PRO A 141 1.68 -12.69 2.16
C PRO A 141 2.68 -12.61 3.32
N TYR A 142 3.70 -11.79 3.16
CA TYR A 142 4.81 -11.65 4.11
C TYR A 142 4.60 -10.50 5.11
N LYS A 143 3.59 -9.65 4.90
CA LYS A 143 3.38 -8.40 5.64
C LYS A 143 2.19 -8.42 6.61
N LEU A 144 1.50 -9.54 6.75
CA LEU A 144 0.26 -9.64 7.53
C LEU A 144 0.44 -9.39 9.03
N ASN A 145 1.66 -9.50 9.54
CA ASN A 145 2.02 -9.29 10.95
C ASN A 145 3.07 -8.19 11.14
N ASP A 146 3.19 -7.29 10.19
CA ASP A 146 4.08 -6.14 10.32
C ASP A 146 3.58 -5.19 11.42
N GLN A 147 4.46 -4.37 11.96
CA GLN A 147 4.06 -3.40 12.98
C GLN A 147 2.97 -2.48 12.42
N GLY A 148 1.92 -2.26 13.19
CA GLY A 148 0.78 -1.45 12.79
C GLY A 148 -0.27 -2.19 11.97
N THR A 149 -0.08 -3.47 11.63
CA THR A 149 -1.15 -4.29 11.02
C THR A 149 -2.06 -4.87 12.09
N ASN A 150 -3.32 -5.09 11.71
CA ASN A 150 -4.32 -5.78 12.52
C ASN A 150 -5.06 -6.79 11.63
N LEU A 151 -4.71 -8.06 11.77
CA LEU A 151 -5.32 -9.18 11.04
C LEU A 151 -6.40 -9.82 11.90
N ARG A 152 -7.60 -9.99 11.36
CA ARG A 152 -8.74 -10.55 12.06
C ARG A 152 -9.45 -11.59 11.22
N ALA A 153 -9.66 -12.79 11.74
CA ALA A 153 -10.44 -13.83 11.08
C ALA A 153 -11.90 -13.39 10.88
N MET A 154 -12.42 -13.65 9.70
CA MET A 154 -13.82 -13.40 9.31
C MET A 154 -14.62 -14.69 9.17
N GLY A 155 -13.98 -15.87 9.33
CA GLY A 155 -14.58 -17.16 9.05
C GLY A 155 -14.56 -17.49 7.57
N LYS A 156 -15.53 -18.30 7.11
CA LYS A 156 -15.63 -18.70 5.71
C LYS A 156 -16.59 -17.77 4.95
N ILE A 157 -16.15 -17.29 3.81
CA ILE A 157 -16.91 -16.38 2.96
C ILE A 157 -16.90 -16.94 1.52
N GLN A 158 -18.03 -16.81 0.82
CA GLN A 158 -18.14 -17.20 -0.59
C GLN A 158 -17.35 -16.23 -1.46
N LEU A 159 -16.49 -16.78 -2.31
CA LEU A 159 -15.82 -16.03 -3.37
C LEU A 159 -15.65 -16.96 -4.56
N ASP A 160 -16.04 -16.50 -5.76
CA ASP A 160 -15.88 -17.25 -7.02
C ASP A 160 -16.48 -18.68 -6.95
N GLY A 161 -17.66 -18.80 -6.32
CA GLY A 161 -18.38 -20.07 -6.17
C GLY A 161 -17.82 -21.06 -5.15
N GLU A 162 -16.77 -20.68 -4.41
CA GLU A 162 -16.18 -21.51 -3.36
C GLU A 162 -16.22 -20.82 -1.98
N GLU A 163 -16.42 -21.60 -0.92
CA GLU A 163 -16.21 -21.17 0.46
C GLU A 163 -14.72 -21.11 0.76
N ARG A 164 -14.24 -19.95 1.16
CA ARG A 164 -12.84 -19.70 1.49
C ARG A 164 -12.69 -19.12 2.90
N GLU A 165 -11.70 -19.53 3.62
CA GLU A 165 -11.29 -18.83 4.83
C GLU A 165 -10.90 -17.41 4.48
N ALA A 166 -11.38 -16.43 5.27
CA ALA A 166 -11.16 -15.03 5.00
C ALA A 166 -10.68 -14.29 6.23
N TYR A 167 -9.84 -13.27 6.00
CA TYR A 167 -9.26 -12.41 7.03
C TYR A 167 -9.38 -10.95 6.62
N LYS A 168 -9.74 -10.08 7.55
CA LYS A 168 -9.66 -8.62 7.36
C LYS A 168 -8.34 -8.11 7.90
N LEU A 169 -7.58 -7.43 7.04
CA LEU A 169 -6.37 -6.71 7.39
C LEU A 169 -6.68 -5.22 7.41
N THR A 170 -6.33 -4.55 8.49
CA THR A 170 -6.42 -3.09 8.67
C THR A 170 -5.13 -2.56 9.27
N PHE A 171 -4.98 -1.26 9.31
CA PHE A 171 -3.75 -0.61 9.76
C PHE A 171 -4.03 0.38 10.88
N ALA A 172 -3.06 0.53 11.78
CA ALA A 172 -3.07 1.59 12.78
C ALA A 172 -2.80 2.94 12.11
N SER A 173 -3.30 4.01 12.71
CA SER A 173 -3.02 5.38 12.23
C SER A 173 -1.51 5.63 12.09
N GLY A 174 -1.11 6.22 10.97
CA GLY A 174 0.29 6.50 10.66
C GLY A 174 1.08 5.30 10.09
N THR A 175 0.44 4.17 9.83
CA THR A 175 1.07 3.04 9.16
C THR A 175 1.02 3.23 7.65
N GLY A 176 2.16 3.46 7.03
CA GLY A 176 2.27 3.64 5.59
C GLY A 176 1.59 4.91 5.04
N ASP A 177 1.47 4.98 3.73
CA ASP A 177 0.87 6.11 3.01
C ASP A 177 -0.66 6.14 3.07
N THR A 178 -1.28 4.98 3.28
CA THR A 178 -2.73 4.78 3.21
C THR A 178 -3.24 3.94 4.39
N PRO A 179 -3.14 4.46 5.64
CA PRO A 179 -3.52 3.71 6.84
C PRO A 179 -5.02 3.40 6.91
N ASP A 180 -5.83 4.10 6.12
CA ASP A 180 -7.27 3.90 6.04
C ASP A 180 -7.67 2.85 4.99
N ASP A 181 -6.72 2.28 4.25
CA ASP A 181 -6.96 1.11 3.40
C ASP A 181 -7.30 -0.10 4.25
N TRP A 182 -8.04 -1.02 3.68
CA TRP A 182 -8.25 -2.34 4.24
C TRP A 182 -8.18 -3.41 3.15
N TYR A 183 -7.89 -4.64 3.59
CA TYR A 183 -7.91 -5.81 2.72
C TYR A 183 -8.81 -6.89 3.32
N ILE A 184 -9.56 -7.61 2.47
CA ILE A 184 -10.18 -8.90 2.81
C ILE A 184 -9.44 -9.96 2.04
N ILE A 185 -8.71 -10.79 2.76
CA ILE A 185 -7.81 -11.82 2.21
C ILE A 185 -8.55 -13.15 2.20
N TYR A 186 -8.64 -13.79 1.05
CA TYR A 186 -9.27 -15.10 0.85
C TYR A 186 -8.20 -16.15 0.60
N LEU A 187 -8.32 -17.31 1.22
CA LEU A 187 -7.31 -18.35 1.15
C LEU A 187 -7.70 -19.50 0.23
N ASN A 188 -6.68 -20.10 -0.37
CA ASN A 188 -6.75 -21.43 -0.95
C ASN A 188 -6.79 -22.49 0.17
N LYS A 189 -7.16 -23.73 -0.17
CA LYS A 189 -7.21 -24.86 0.79
C LYS A 189 -5.86 -25.19 1.42
N ASN A 190 -4.76 -24.81 0.78
CA ASN A 190 -3.40 -24.95 1.31
C ASN A 190 -2.91 -23.70 2.04
N HIS A 191 -3.81 -22.76 2.39
CA HIS A 191 -3.57 -21.50 3.07
C HIS A 191 -2.70 -20.48 2.31
N THR A 192 -2.36 -20.70 1.04
CA THR A 192 -1.83 -19.61 0.22
C THR A 192 -2.95 -18.60 -0.09
N ILE A 193 -2.60 -17.34 -0.33
CA ILE A 193 -3.58 -16.31 -0.67
C ILE A 193 -4.18 -16.62 -2.06
N HIS A 194 -5.51 -16.72 -2.13
CA HIS A 194 -6.23 -16.80 -3.39
C HIS A 194 -6.53 -15.41 -3.94
N ALA A 195 -7.06 -14.55 -3.09
CA ALA A 195 -7.46 -13.21 -3.50
C ALA A 195 -7.37 -12.24 -2.32
N ALA A 196 -7.31 -10.96 -2.65
CA ALA A 196 -7.42 -9.88 -1.69
C ALA A 196 -8.33 -8.78 -2.25
N ALA A 197 -9.50 -8.58 -1.63
CA ALA A 197 -10.31 -7.41 -1.89
C ALA A 197 -9.72 -6.22 -1.13
N TYR A 198 -9.79 -5.01 -1.70
CA TYR A 198 -9.16 -3.83 -1.12
C TYR A 198 -9.84 -2.53 -1.57
N ILE A 199 -9.60 -1.48 -0.80
CA ILE A 199 -9.89 -0.09 -1.19
C ILE A 199 -8.59 0.69 -1.36
N VAL A 200 -8.68 1.84 -2.02
CA VAL A 200 -7.53 2.73 -2.27
C VAL A 200 -7.88 4.12 -1.77
N THR A 201 -7.26 4.55 -0.67
CA THR A 201 -7.38 5.91 -0.10
C THR A 201 -6.21 6.81 -0.49
N PHE A 202 -5.33 6.33 -1.37
CA PHE A 202 -4.18 7.09 -1.85
C PHE A 202 -4.58 8.48 -2.39
N GLY A 203 -3.72 9.48 -2.12
CA GLY A 203 -3.98 10.87 -2.50
C GLY A 203 -4.97 11.60 -1.55
N GLY A 204 -5.21 11.05 -0.36
CA GLY A 204 -6.09 11.66 0.65
C GLY A 204 -7.58 11.45 0.39
N LYS A 205 -7.93 10.42 -0.39
CA LYS A 205 -9.32 10.05 -0.58
C LYS A 205 -9.92 9.55 0.74
N GLU A 206 -11.09 10.08 1.10
CA GLU A 206 -11.83 9.61 2.27
C GLU A 206 -12.18 8.12 2.16
N GLN A 207 -12.08 7.38 3.26
CA GLN A 207 -12.34 5.94 3.30
C GLN A 207 -13.73 5.59 2.76
N THR A 208 -14.77 6.34 3.17
CA THR A 208 -16.15 6.13 2.71
C THR A 208 -16.28 6.26 1.20
N THR A 209 -15.55 7.20 0.58
CA THR A 209 -15.53 7.35 -0.87
C THR A 209 -14.77 6.22 -1.55
N ALA A 210 -13.68 5.74 -0.94
CA ALA A 210 -12.95 4.59 -1.46
C ALA A 210 -13.77 3.29 -1.39
N GLU A 211 -14.60 3.14 -0.35
CA GLU A 211 -15.52 2.02 -0.17
C GLU A 211 -16.68 1.96 -1.17
N GLU A 212 -16.93 3.03 -1.92
CA GLU A 212 -17.89 3.00 -3.03
C GLU A 212 -17.38 2.24 -4.25
N ASN A 213 -16.07 2.00 -4.35
CA ASN A 213 -15.45 1.36 -5.51
C ASN A 213 -14.30 0.43 -5.12
N PRO A 214 -14.58 -0.63 -4.35
CA PRO A 214 -13.57 -1.60 -3.95
C PRO A 214 -13.20 -2.50 -5.13
N HIS A 215 -11.97 -3.01 -5.10
CA HIS A 215 -11.43 -3.92 -6.10
C HIS A 215 -10.95 -5.21 -5.43
N CYS A 216 -10.66 -6.20 -6.25
CA CYS A 216 -10.06 -7.46 -5.79
C CYS A 216 -8.95 -7.89 -6.73
N ILE A 217 -7.82 -8.26 -6.17
CA ILE A 217 -6.74 -8.94 -6.88
C ILE A 217 -6.83 -10.44 -6.61
N VAL A 218 -6.83 -11.25 -7.67
CA VAL A 218 -6.79 -12.71 -7.62
C VAL A 218 -5.39 -13.17 -8.00
N TYR A 219 -4.78 -13.96 -7.13
CA TYR A 219 -3.44 -14.52 -7.30
C TYR A 219 -3.50 -15.94 -7.83
N SER A 220 -2.78 -16.23 -8.91
CA SER A 220 -2.74 -17.55 -9.53
C SER A 220 -1.36 -17.92 -10.06
N ASP A 221 -1.26 -19.11 -10.65
CA ASP A 221 -0.04 -19.64 -11.25
C ASP A 221 1.17 -19.57 -10.31
N TYR A 222 0.98 -20.09 -9.10
CA TYR A 222 2.05 -20.17 -8.11
C TYR A 222 3.21 -21.03 -8.61
N LYS A 223 4.41 -20.46 -8.60
CA LYS A 223 5.67 -21.14 -8.94
C LYS A 223 6.60 -21.13 -7.74
N GLU A 224 7.31 -22.20 -7.54
CA GLU A 224 8.38 -22.26 -6.54
C GLU A 224 9.64 -21.59 -7.07
N VAL A 225 10.11 -20.57 -6.35
CA VAL A 225 11.39 -19.90 -6.60
C VAL A 225 12.28 -20.15 -5.39
N GLN A 226 13.26 -21.03 -5.54
CA GLN A 226 14.16 -21.46 -4.45
C GLN A 226 13.39 -21.91 -3.19
N GLY A 227 12.31 -22.66 -3.39
CA GLY A 227 11.47 -23.20 -2.31
C GLY A 227 10.37 -22.26 -1.81
N VAL A 228 10.26 -21.03 -2.32
CA VAL A 228 9.23 -20.06 -1.94
C VAL A 228 8.13 -20.01 -3.00
N PRO A 229 6.85 -20.26 -2.64
CA PRO A 229 5.73 -20.17 -3.59
C PRO A 229 5.38 -18.71 -3.88
N ILE A 230 5.45 -18.32 -5.16
CA ILE A 230 5.17 -16.97 -5.64
C ILE A 230 4.10 -17.03 -6.71
N ALA A 231 3.00 -16.26 -6.54
CA ALA A 231 1.99 -16.10 -7.56
C ALA A 231 2.54 -15.28 -8.73
N THR A 232 2.46 -15.83 -9.94
CA THR A 232 3.04 -15.19 -11.14
C THR A 232 2.02 -14.54 -12.04
N THR A 233 0.73 -14.72 -11.77
CA THR A 233 -0.38 -14.08 -12.49
C THR A 233 -1.30 -13.41 -11.49
N TRP A 234 -1.63 -12.16 -11.77
CA TRP A 234 -2.57 -11.35 -11.02
C TRP A 234 -3.72 -10.95 -11.93
N LYS A 235 -4.97 -11.07 -11.44
CA LYS A 235 -6.15 -10.55 -12.14
C LYS A 235 -6.90 -9.60 -11.24
N PHE A 236 -7.25 -8.45 -11.75
CA PHE A 236 -7.94 -7.39 -11.01
C PHE A 236 -9.41 -7.35 -11.43
N TYR A 237 -10.29 -7.25 -10.45
CA TYR A 237 -11.73 -7.22 -10.63
C TYR A 237 -12.35 -6.05 -9.88
N ASN A 238 -13.51 -5.58 -10.33
CA ASN A 238 -14.41 -4.90 -9.43
C ASN A 238 -14.93 -5.91 -8.41
N TRP A 239 -15.20 -5.43 -7.20
CA TRP A 239 -15.61 -6.32 -6.12
C TRP A 239 -16.68 -5.66 -5.26
N SER A 240 -17.57 -6.45 -4.68
CA SER A 240 -18.49 -6.02 -3.63
C SER A 240 -18.63 -7.10 -2.57
N GLU A 241 -18.95 -6.72 -1.35
CA GLU A 241 -19.16 -7.68 -0.25
C GLU A 241 -20.35 -8.62 -0.55
N ALA A 242 -21.35 -8.14 -1.26
CA ALA A 242 -22.56 -8.89 -1.56
C ALA A 242 -22.38 -9.92 -2.68
N GLU A 243 -21.56 -9.62 -3.70
CA GLU A 243 -21.46 -10.42 -4.93
C GLU A 243 -20.07 -11.06 -5.11
N GLY A 244 -19.06 -10.62 -4.37
CA GLY A 244 -17.68 -11.04 -4.56
C GLY A 244 -17.05 -10.40 -5.80
N LEU A 245 -16.46 -11.21 -6.69
CA LEU A 245 -15.88 -10.74 -7.96
C LEU A 245 -16.98 -10.34 -8.94
N ASN A 246 -16.90 -9.15 -9.50
CA ASN A 246 -17.92 -8.61 -10.40
C ASN A 246 -17.42 -8.51 -11.84
N GLY A 247 -18.05 -9.25 -12.74
CA GLY A 247 -17.79 -9.21 -14.18
C GLY A 247 -16.46 -9.85 -14.59
N GLU A 248 -15.96 -9.42 -15.74
CA GLU A 248 -14.67 -9.85 -16.28
C GLU A 248 -13.51 -9.08 -15.61
N PRO A 249 -12.27 -9.60 -15.66
CA PRO A 249 -11.11 -8.88 -15.16
C PRO A 249 -10.97 -7.51 -15.81
N ILE A 250 -10.78 -6.48 -15.00
CA ILE A 250 -10.48 -5.12 -15.45
C ILE A 250 -8.99 -4.88 -15.67
N GLY A 251 -8.15 -5.77 -15.19
CA GLY A 251 -6.70 -5.71 -15.35
C GLY A 251 -6.05 -7.06 -15.13
N GLU A 252 -4.83 -7.18 -15.64
CA GLU A 252 -4.00 -8.37 -15.50
C GLU A 252 -2.55 -7.97 -15.24
N GLY A 253 -1.86 -8.72 -14.39
CA GLY A 253 -0.45 -8.57 -14.10
C GLY A 253 0.29 -9.88 -14.29
N THR A 254 1.47 -9.83 -14.89
CA THR A 254 2.33 -10.99 -15.08
C THR A 254 3.70 -10.73 -14.46
N LEU A 255 4.16 -11.67 -13.65
CA LEU A 255 5.49 -11.67 -13.07
C LEU A 255 6.39 -12.66 -13.79
N THR A 256 7.53 -12.19 -14.27
CA THR A 256 8.53 -13.02 -14.95
C THR A 256 9.93 -12.79 -14.39
N ASN A 257 10.89 -13.60 -14.78
CA ASN A 257 12.30 -13.49 -14.40
C ASN A 257 12.52 -13.31 -12.88
N ILE A 258 11.73 -14.04 -12.08
CA ILE A 258 11.76 -13.95 -10.62
C ILE A 258 13.00 -14.68 -10.09
N ASN A 259 13.79 -13.99 -9.30
CA ASN A 259 14.96 -14.57 -8.65
C ASN A 259 15.33 -13.85 -7.36
N PHE A 260 15.78 -14.60 -6.37
CA PHE A 260 16.46 -14.00 -5.22
C PHE A 260 17.86 -13.54 -5.62
N THR A 261 18.33 -12.45 -5.04
CA THR A 261 19.56 -11.77 -5.41
C THR A 261 20.21 -11.09 -4.20
N ASP A 262 21.48 -10.77 -4.33
CA ASP A 262 22.23 -9.95 -3.37
C ASP A 262 22.73 -8.68 -4.08
N PRO A 263 21.87 -7.65 -4.17
CA PRO A 263 22.17 -6.44 -4.92
C PRO A 263 23.22 -5.58 -4.22
N SER A 264 23.99 -4.83 -5.02
CA SER A 264 24.87 -3.80 -4.46
C SER A 264 24.07 -2.81 -3.62
N PRO A 265 24.55 -2.40 -2.44
CA PRO A 265 23.91 -1.37 -1.62
C PRO A 265 23.68 -0.04 -2.37
N ASN A 266 24.50 0.26 -3.37
CA ASN A 266 24.37 1.46 -4.20
C ASN A 266 23.12 1.45 -5.08
N LEU A 267 22.50 0.29 -5.32
CA LEU A 267 21.24 0.19 -6.06
C LEU A 267 20.10 0.99 -5.40
N PHE A 268 20.14 1.09 -4.08
CA PHE A 268 19.10 1.73 -3.26
C PHE A 268 19.52 3.10 -2.72
N THR A 269 20.45 3.78 -3.37
CA THR A 269 20.87 5.14 -2.98
C THR A 269 20.19 6.19 -3.86
N GLU A 270 20.15 7.43 -3.38
CA GLU A 270 19.67 8.56 -4.19
C GLU A 270 20.43 8.62 -5.52
N PRO A 271 19.72 8.61 -6.67
CA PRO A 271 20.38 8.75 -7.96
C PRO A 271 20.99 10.14 -8.15
N GLY A 272 22.12 10.21 -8.87
CA GLY A 272 22.85 11.47 -9.10
C GLY A 272 22.05 12.56 -9.85
N SER A 273 20.96 12.16 -10.54
CA SER A 273 20.00 13.08 -11.19
C SER A 273 18.60 12.57 -10.92
N ALA A 274 17.95 13.10 -9.89
CA ALA A 274 16.63 12.64 -9.47
C ALA A 274 15.76 13.80 -8.94
N THR A 275 14.46 13.56 -8.90
CA THR A 275 13.45 14.38 -8.22
C THR A 275 12.93 13.60 -7.03
N LEU A 276 12.81 14.25 -5.88
CA LEU A 276 12.14 13.68 -4.70
C LEU A 276 10.65 13.49 -5.03
N ILE A 277 10.11 12.34 -4.69
CA ILE A 277 8.69 12.01 -4.80
C ILE A 277 8.06 12.26 -3.43
N GLU A 278 7.17 13.26 -3.37
CA GLU A 278 6.42 13.62 -2.15
C GLU A 278 5.13 12.80 -1.99
#